data_b8120f57d8718599a54352ab0ade9f1b
#
_entry.id   b8120f57d8718599a54352ab0ade9f1b
#
_cell.length_a   1.000
_cell.length_b   1.000
_cell.length_c   1.000
_cell.angle_alpha   90.00
_cell.angle_beta   90.00
_cell.angle_gamma   90.00
#
_symmetry.space_group_name_H-M   'P 1'
#
loop_
_entity.id
_entity.type
_entity.pdbx_description
1 polymer ?
#
loop_
_entity_poly.entity_id
_entity_poly.type
_entity_poly.pdbx_seq_one_letter_code
_entity_poly.pdbx_strand_id
1 'polypeptide(L)'
;FKVERGNRVFPSSDHSSDVIGALSRRMKQLGVKVELNTQVDEVIANNGEFSAVKLTDAYNKKRTVSADKLIIATGGNSYQSTGSTGDGYRFAKSLGHEVTPILPALVPFIVKEEWERDLQGLSLKNVNVTIYDDKKIVYSDFGEMLFTHFGVSGPTVLSASSYAAKIIKNRPLKLVIDLKPALDEQQLDERILRDFEEFKNKSFKNSLDKLLPKKLIPVIVELSKIEPDKKIHDITKQERMTLVKLIKNLT
;
A
#
# COMPACT_ATOMS: atom_id res chain seq x y z
N PHE A 1 2.44 -7.34 23.33
CA PHE A 1 2.05 -6.89 22.00
C PHE A 1 0.67 -6.26 22.06
N LYS A 2 0.42 -5.24 21.25
CA LYS A 2 -0.91 -4.67 20.94
C LYS A 2 -1.27 -5.00 19.49
N VAL A 3 -2.56 -5.28 19.28
CA VAL A 3 -3.10 -5.55 17.94
C VAL A 3 -3.87 -4.32 17.48
N GLU A 4 -3.53 -3.79 16.32
CA GLU A 4 -4.20 -2.65 15.69
C GLU A 4 -5.06 -3.11 14.50
N ARG A 5 -5.75 -2.16 13.88
CA ARG A 5 -6.59 -2.39 12.69
C ARG A 5 -5.83 -3.20 11.62
N GLY A 6 -6.51 -4.14 10.99
CA GLY A 6 -5.92 -5.03 9.99
C GLY A 6 -5.02 -6.12 10.57
N ASN A 7 -5.25 -6.49 11.84
CA ASN A 7 -4.46 -7.50 12.57
C ASN A 7 -2.95 -7.20 12.62
N ARG A 8 -2.58 -5.92 12.53
CA ARG A 8 -1.18 -5.50 12.67
C ARG A 8 -0.78 -5.56 14.14
N VAL A 9 0.35 -6.19 14.42
CA VAL A 9 0.85 -6.41 15.78
C VAL A 9 2.08 -5.53 16.02
N PHE A 10 2.05 -4.79 17.11
CA PHE A 10 3.14 -3.92 17.54
C PHE A 10 3.58 -4.27 18.98
N PRO A 11 4.85 -4.00 19.35
CA PRO A 11 5.26 -4.09 20.75
C PRO A 11 4.48 -3.04 21.57
N SER A 12 4.13 -3.38 22.80
CA SER A 12 3.36 -2.49 23.69
C SER A 12 4.10 -1.17 24.00
N SER A 13 5.42 -1.17 23.89
CA SER A 13 6.29 -0.01 24.07
C SER A 13 6.42 0.89 22.82
N ASP A 14 5.91 0.45 21.67
CA ASP A 14 6.14 1.05 20.35
C ASP A 14 7.62 1.12 19.91
N HIS A 15 8.52 0.40 20.61
CA HIS A 15 9.93 0.33 20.27
C HIS A 15 10.29 -1.00 19.60
N SER A 16 10.75 -0.96 18.35
CA SER A 16 11.19 -2.15 17.60
C SER A 16 12.38 -2.87 18.27
N SER A 17 13.22 -2.12 19.00
CA SER A 17 14.34 -2.66 19.78
C SER A 17 13.92 -3.72 20.80
N ASP A 18 12.71 -3.64 21.35
CA ASP A 18 12.21 -4.63 22.32
C ASP A 18 11.97 -5.98 21.68
N VAL A 19 11.52 -5.99 20.43
CA VAL A 19 11.36 -7.22 19.64
C VAL A 19 12.72 -7.86 19.38
N ILE A 20 13.70 -7.06 18.92
CA ILE A 20 15.08 -7.51 18.69
C ILE A 20 15.69 -8.03 19.98
N GLY A 21 15.57 -7.29 21.09
CA GLY A 21 16.09 -7.70 22.38
C GLY A 21 15.48 -8.98 22.91
N ALA A 22 14.18 -9.20 22.73
CA ALA A 22 13.49 -10.41 23.14
C ALA A 22 13.99 -11.63 22.35
N LEU A 23 14.11 -11.51 21.02
CA LEU A 23 14.61 -12.59 20.16
C LEU A 23 16.08 -12.88 20.45
N SER A 24 16.93 -11.88 20.63
CA SER A 24 18.35 -12.05 20.97
C SER A 24 18.55 -12.77 22.30
N ARG A 25 17.78 -12.39 23.33
CA ARG A 25 17.80 -13.10 24.63
C ARG A 25 17.40 -14.58 24.47
N ARG A 26 16.36 -14.84 23.68
CA ARG A 26 15.90 -16.24 23.47
C ARG A 26 16.94 -17.07 22.71
N MET A 27 17.56 -16.53 21.69
CA MET A 27 18.64 -17.21 20.97
C MET A 27 19.82 -17.55 21.91
N LYS A 28 20.24 -16.58 22.74
CA LYS A 28 21.29 -16.80 23.72
C LYS A 28 20.93 -17.89 24.72
N GLN A 29 19.70 -17.94 25.24
CA GLN A 29 19.21 -18.97 26.13
C GLN A 29 19.25 -20.37 25.50
N LEU A 30 19.03 -20.44 24.19
CA LEU A 30 19.05 -21.70 23.43
C LEU A 30 20.43 -22.06 22.92
N GLY A 31 21.49 -21.35 23.28
CA GLY A 31 22.86 -21.63 22.87
C GLY A 31 23.12 -21.32 21.39
N VAL A 32 22.25 -20.53 20.70
CA VAL A 32 22.47 -20.16 19.30
C VAL A 32 23.69 -19.26 19.20
N LYS A 33 24.67 -19.64 18.39
CA LYS A 33 25.83 -18.83 18.08
C LYS A 33 25.45 -17.79 16.98
N VAL A 34 25.53 -16.51 17.30
CA VAL A 34 25.29 -15.42 16.35
C VAL A 34 26.62 -14.78 15.96
N GLU A 35 26.90 -14.71 14.67
CA GLU A 35 28.09 -14.09 14.13
C GLU A 35 27.70 -12.82 13.35
N LEU A 36 28.04 -11.67 13.92
CA LEU A 36 27.79 -10.37 13.29
C LEU A 36 28.95 -10.01 12.35
N ASN A 37 28.69 -9.06 11.44
CA ASN A 37 29.67 -8.56 10.47
C ASN A 37 30.32 -9.70 9.65
N THR A 38 29.54 -10.72 9.36
CA THR A 38 29.98 -11.92 8.64
C THR A 38 29.06 -12.11 7.44
N GLN A 39 29.62 -12.01 6.24
CA GLN A 39 28.90 -12.17 5.00
C GLN A 39 28.97 -13.63 4.51
N VAL A 40 27.85 -14.14 4.02
CA VAL A 40 27.83 -15.39 3.27
C VAL A 40 28.09 -15.08 1.80
N ASP A 41 29.21 -15.59 1.28
CA ASP A 41 29.61 -15.38 -0.12
C ASP A 41 28.99 -16.42 -1.05
N GLU A 42 28.98 -17.68 -0.59
CA GLU A 42 28.58 -18.82 -1.42
C GLU A 42 27.93 -19.92 -0.56
N VAL A 43 26.95 -20.59 -1.13
CA VAL A 43 26.37 -21.83 -0.60
C VAL A 43 26.86 -22.98 -1.44
N ILE A 44 27.46 -23.99 -0.79
CA ILE A 44 28.06 -25.16 -1.43
C ILE A 44 27.08 -26.32 -1.33
N ALA A 45 26.79 -26.93 -2.46
CA ALA A 45 26.05 -28.20 -2.54
C ALA A 45 26.93 -29.30 -3.19
N ASN A 46 26.84 -30.49 -2.69
CA ASN A 46 27.48 -31.69 -3.23
C ASN A 46 26.43 -32.74 -3.55
N ASN A 47 26.39 -33.23 -4.78
CA ASN A 47 25.41 -34.23 -5.22
C ASN A 47 23.93 -33.79 -5.01
N GLY A 48 23.64 -32.50 -5.13
CA GLY A 48 22.30 -31.96 -4.93
C GLY A 48 21.90 -31.69 -3.46
N GLU A 49 22.78 -31.97 -2.51
CA GLU A 49 22.53 -31.69 -1.10
C GLU A 49 23.43 -30.58 -0.55
N PHE A 50 22.91 -29.78 0.35
CA PHE A 50 23.67 -28.73 1.04
C PHE A 50 24.84 -29.35 1.80
N SER A 51 26.01 -28.71 1.75
CA SER A 51 27.22 -29.17 2.39
C SER A 51 27.87 -28.13 3.31
N ALA A 52 27.99 -26.91 2.83
CA ALA A 52 28.70 -25.86 3.57
C ALA A 52 28.34 -24.47 3.05
N VAL A 53 28.78 -23.45 3.79
CA VAL A 53 28.79 -22.05 3.33
C VAL A 53 30.20 -21.47 3.37
N LYS A 54 30.57 -20.65 2.39
CA LYS A 54 31.75 -19.78 2.47
C LYS A 54 31.39 -18.45 3.07
N LEU A 55 32.19 -18.01 4.03
CA LEU A 55 31.99 -16.79 4.80
C LEU A 55 33.19 -15.87 4.67
N THR A 56 32.94 -14.56 4.68
CA THR A 56 33.95 -13.51 4.86
C THR A 56 33.58 -12.68 6.08
N ASP A 57 34.49 -12.55 7.03
CA ASP A 57 34.31 -11.73 8.24
C ASP A 57 34.71 -10.26 8.03
N ALA A 58 34.53 -9.44 9.06
CA ALA A 58 34.86 -7.99 9.02
C ALA A 58 36.35 -7.70 8.75
N TYR A 59 37.23 -8.68 8.93
CA TYR A 59 38.68 -8.55 8.66
C TYR A 59 39.08 -9.16 7.32
N ASN A 60 38.12 -9.42 6.42
CA ASN A 60 38.31 -10.07 5.13
C ASN A 60 38.87 -11.51 5.22
N LYS A 61 38.77 -12.15 6.38
CA LYS A 61 39.18 -13.54 6.55
C LYS A 61 38.09 -14.46 6.03
N LYS A 62 38.46 -15.31 5.07
CA LYS A 62 37.58 -16.28 4.45
C LYS A 62 37.64 -17.60 5.20
N ARG A 63 36.50 -18.25 5.36
CA ARG A 63 36.39 -19.60 5.95
C ARG A 63 35.17 -20.34 5.42
N THR A 64 35.20 -21.65 5.57
CA THR A 64 34.07 -22.52 5.22
C THR A 64 33.47 -23.09 6.50
N VAL A 65 32.15 -23.12 6.60
CA VAL A 65 31.41 -23.70 7.71
C VAL A 65 30.47 -24.77 7.17
N SER A 66 30.60 -25.98 7.64
CA SER A 66 29.71 -27.11 7.31
C SER A 66 28.58 -27.20 8.31
N ALA A 67 27.40 -27.64 7.86
CA ALA A 67 26.26 -27.94 8.69
C ALA A 67 25.35 -28.96 7.98
N ASP A 68 24.49 -29.62 8.74
CA ASP A 68 23.57 -30.61 8.19
C ASP A 68 22.42 -29.99 7.40
N LYS A 69 22.00 -28.78 7.77
CA LYS A 69 20.90 -28.06 7.13
C LYS A 69 21.19 -26.55 7.07
N LEU A 70 20.64 -25.91 6.08
CA LEU A 70 20.71 -24.46 5.87
C LEU A 70 19.31 -23.86 5.78
N ILE A 71 19.07 -22.77 6.51
CA ILE A 71 17.90 -21.92 6.33
C ILE A 71 18.37 -20.58 5.76
N ILE A 72 17.93 -20.23 4.55
CA ILE A 72 18.18 -18.95 3.93
C ILE A 72 17.08 -17.98 4.37
N ALA A 73 17.45 -17.01 5.22
CA ALA A 73 16.52 -16.02 5.79
C ALA A 73 17.07 -14.59 5.60
N THR A 74 17.63 -14.30 4.42
CA THR A 74 18.36 -13.07 4.10
C THR A 74 17.48 -11.87 3.77
N GLY A 75 16.16 -12.01 3.89
CA GLY A 75 15.21 -10.99 3.45
C GLY A 75 15.05 -10.93 1.93
N GLY A 76 14.46 -9.84 1.44
CA GLY A 76 14.19 -9.63 0.01
C GLY A 76 15.21 -8.71 -0.66
N ASN A 77 14.70 -7.83 -1.55
CA ASN A 77 15.50 -6.88 -2.33
C ASN A 77 15.04 -5.43 -2.16
N SER A 78 14.43 -5.11 -1.03
CA SER A 78 14.03 -3.77 -0.63
C SER A 78 14.82 -3.33 0.61
N TYR A 79 15.02 -2.00 0.77
CA TYR A 79 15.83 -1.45 1.87
C TYR A 79 17.24 -2.06 1.95
N GLN A 80 17.98 -1.99 0.88
CA GLN A 80 19.33 -2.57 0.77
C GLN A 80 20.28 -2.11 1.87
N SER A 81 20.11 -0.89 2.39
CA SER A 81 20.87 -0.37 3.53
C SER A 81 20.70 -1.17 4.83
N THR A 82 19.67 -2.00 4.94
CA THR A 82 19.41 -2.90 6.07
C THR A 82 19.84 -4.34 5.81
N GLY A 83 20.52 -4.61 4.70
CA GLY A 83 21.03 -5.94 4.34
C GLY A 83 20.13 -6.76 3.43
N SER A 84 18.97 -6.22 3.00
CA SER A 84 18.07 -6.92 2.05
C SER A 84 18.53 -6.70 0.61
N THR A 85 19.67 -7.29 0.25
CA THR A 85 20.39 -7.08 -1.02
C THR A 85 20.02 -8.10 -2.10
N GLY A 86 19.11 -9.04 -1.82
CA GLY A 86 18.71 -10.08 -2.75
C GLY A 86 19.62 -11.31 -2.76
N ASP A 87 20.51 -11.46 -1.77
CA ASP A 87 21.44 -12.58 -1.69
C ASP A 87 20.73 -13.95 -1.71
N GLY A 88 19.59 -14.09 -1.04
CA GLY A 88 18.82 -15.34 -1.06
C GLY A 88 18.42 -15.78 -2.46
N TYR A 89 18.06 -14.82 -3.34
CA TYR A 89 17.74 -15.13 -4.74
C TYR A 89 18.98 -15.56 -5.52
N ARG A 90 20.14 -14.95 -5.24
CA ARG A 90 21.42 -15.33 -5.82
C ARG A 90 21.81 -16.74 -5.42
N PHE A 91 21.70 -17.09 -4.11
CA PHE A 91 21.97 -18.43 -3.61
C PHE A 91 21.03 -19.46 -4.22
N ALA A 92 19.72 -19.18 -4.26
CA ALA A 92 18.76 -20.08 -4.86
C ALA A 92 19.10 -20.39 -6.35
N LYS A 93 19.42 -19.36 -7.14
CA LYS A 93 19.84 -19.55 -8.53
C LYS A 93 21.12 -20.38 -8.67
N SER A 94 22.13 -20.13 -7.81
CA SER A 94 23.38 -20.88 -7.84
C SER A 94 23.22 -22.36 -7.49
N LEU A 95 22.15 -22.69 -6.77
CA LEU A 95 21.76 -24.06 -6.41
C LEU A 95 20.81 -24.72 -7.42
N GLY A 96 20.55 -24.07 -8.56
CA GLY A 96 19.69 -24.59 -9.63
C GLY A 96 18.20 -24.33 -9.47
N HIS A 97 17.77 -23.55 -8.47
CA HIS A 97 16.36 -23.17 -8.33
C HIS A 97 15.94 -22.09 -9.34
N GLU A 98 14.74 -22.19 -9.85
CA GLU A 98 14.12 -21.13 -10.60
C GLU A 98 13.68 -20.01 -9.65
N VAL A 99 14.02 -18.75 -9.97
CA VAL A 99 13.59 -17.57 -9.25
C VAL A 99 12.67 -16.75 -10.16
N THR A 100 11.40 -16.65 -9.77
CA THR A 100 10.41 -15.83 -10.48
C THR A 100 10.82 -14.35 -10.50
N PRO A 101 10.38 -13.55 -11.48
CA PRO A 101 10.67 -12.12 -11.50
C PRO A 101 10.32 -11.42 -10.19
N ILE A 102 11.28 -10.67 -9.66
CA ILE A 102 11.08 -9.86 -8.46
C ILE A 102 10.32 -8.60 -8.87
N LEU A 103 9.17 -8.38 -8.25
CA LEU A 103 8.31 -7.23 -8.49
C LEU A 103 8.13 -6.44 -7.20
N PRO A 104 7.92 -5.11 -7.29
CA PRO A 104 7.62 -4.29 -6.12
C PRO A 104 6.28 -4.74 -5.50
N ALA A 105 6.22 -4.72 -4.17
CA ALA A 105 5.02 -4.98 -3.39
C ALA A 105 4.98 -4.02 -2.19
N LEU A 106 3.78 -3.69 -1.71
CA LEU A 106 3.56 -2.70 -0.64
C LEU A 106 4.15 -1.34 -1.00
N VAL A 107 3.93 -0.91 -2.23
CA VAL A 107 4.41 0.37 -2.77
C VAL A 107 3.24 1.26 -3.20
N PRO A 108 3.40 2.59 -3.19
CA PRO A 108 2.40 3.51 -3.73
C PRO A 108 2.26 3.36 -5.26
N PHE A 109 1.16 3.89 -5.80
CA PHE A 109 0.96 4.02 -7.24
C PHE A 109 1.22 5.45 -7.70
N ILE A 110 1.85 5.57 -8.85
CA ILE A 110 1.87 6.81 -9.63
C ILE A 110 0.58 6.87 -10.44
N VAL A 111 -0.11 8.00 -10.42
CA VAL A 111 -1.34 8.23 -11.21
C VAL A 111 -1.08 9.21 -12.35
N LYS A 112 -1.97 9.21 -13.35
CA LYS A 112 -1.87 10.08 -14.53
C LYS A 112 -2.64 11.39 -14.37
N GLU A 113 -3.66 11.36 -13.53
CA GLU A 113 -4.54 12.47 -13.24
C GLU A 113 -3.76 13.58 -12.52
N GLU A 114 -3.89 14.83 -12.98
CA GLU A 114 -3.15 15.95 -12.37
C GLU A 114 -3.82 16.52 -11.13
N TRP A 115 -5.15 16.40 -11.04
CA TRP A 115 -5.93 16.90 -9.91
C TRP A 115 -5.55 16.25 -8.56
N GLU A 116 -4.93 15.07 -8.58
CA GLU A 116 -4.51 14.37 -7.37
C GLU A 116 -3.41 15.14 -6.59
N ARG A 117 -2.61 15.95 -7.28
CA ARG A 117 -1.54 16.76 -6.67
C ARG A 117 -2.10 17.81 -5.71
N ASP A 118 -3.27 18.36 -6.01
CA ASP A 118 -3.96 19.32 -5.15
C ASP A 118 -4.42 18.68 -3.83
N LEU A 119 -4.51 17.36 -3.82
CA LEU A 119 -4.91 16.55 -2.66
C LEU A 119 -3.72 16.05 -1.84
N GLN A 120 -2.48 16.35 -2.20
CA GLN A 120 -1.28 15.90 -1.47
C GLN A 120 -1.44 16.04 0.05
N GLY A 121 -1.19 14.95 0.80
CA GLY A 121 -1.32 14.90 2.26
C GLY A 121 -2.74 14.67 2.77
N LEU A 122 -3.77 14.62 1.90
CA LEU A 122 -5.11 14.26 2.30
C LEU A 122 -5.22 12.76 2.51
N SER A 123 -5.52 12.34 3.74
CA SER A 123 -5.90 10.96 4.05
C SER A 123 -7.41 10.82 3.98
N LEU A 124 -7.88 9.84 3.22
CA LEU A 124 -9.27 9.42 3.20
C LEU A 124 -9.43 8.20 4.10
N LYS A 125 -10.32 8.32 5.07
CA LYS A 125 -10.70 7.20 5.96
C LYS A 125 -12.04 6.64 5.51
N ASN A 126 -12.23 5.33 5.69
CA ASN A 126 -13.50 4.67 5.39
C ASN A 126 -13.96 4.83 3.93
N VAL A 127 -13.04 4.67 2.99
CA VAL A 127 -13.32 4.60 1.56
C VAL A 127 -13.16 3.16 1.06
N ASN A 128 -13.77 2.85 -0.08
CA ASN A 128 -13.47 1.61 -0.79
C ASN A 128 -12.59 1.92 -1.99
N VAL A 129 -11.45 1.21 -2.09
CA VAL A 129 -10.52 1.34 -3.21
C VAL A 129 -10.60 0.09 -4.05
N THR A 130 -10.91 0.23 -5.33
CA THR A 130 -11.00 -0.88 -6.28
C THR A 130 -10.05 -0.66 -7.45
N ILE A 131 -9.26 -1.68 -7.77
CA ILE A 131 -8.38 -1.70 -8.94
C ILE A 131 -9.03 -2.58 -10.01
N TYR A 132 -9.16 -2.03 -11.21
CA TYR A 132 -9.70 -2.73 -12.37
C TYR A 132 -8.64 -2.95 -13.45
N ASP A 133 -8.67 -4.13 -14.03
CA ASP A 133 -8.05 -4.49 -15.30
C ASP A 133 -9.17 -4.61 -16.33
N ASP A 134 -9.40 -3.57 -17.10
CA ASP A 134 -10.62 -3.35 -17.92
C ASP A 134 -11.88 -3.47 -17.06
N LYS A 135 -12.63 -4.57 -17.22
CA LYS A 135 -13.86 -4.86 -16.46
C LYS A 135 -13.64 -5.80 -15.27
N LYS A 136 -12.44 -6.39 -15.15
CA LYS A 136 -12.13 -7.36 -14.09
C LYS A 136 -11.61 -6.66 -12.86
N ILE A 137 -12.18 -6.96 -11.70
CA ILE A 137 -11.66 -6.53 -10.41
C ILE A 137 -10.38 -7.32 -10.11
N VAL A 138 -9.27 -6.61 -9.95
CA VAL A 138 -7.97 -7.16 -9.53
C VAL A 138 -7.88 -7.15 -8.00
N TYR A 139 -8.38 -6.08 -7.39
CA TYR A 139 -8.37 -5.88 -5.95
C TYR A 139 -9.50 -4.93 -5.55
N SER A 140 -10.11 -5.16 -4.38
CA SER A 140 -11.07 -4.24 -3.77
C SER A 140 -10.99 -4.39 -2.26
N ASP A 141 -10.84 -3.27 -1.55
CA ASP A 141 -10.79 -3.28 -0.09
C ASP A 141 -11.31 -1.97 0.50
N PHE A 142 -11.90 -2.09 1.70
CA PHE A 142 -12.38 -0.97 2.50
C PHE A 142 -11.31 -0.54 3.52
N GLY A 143 -10.96 0.74 3.53
CA GLY A 143 -9.97 1.21 4.51
C GLY A 143 -9.54 2.65 4.30
N GLU A 144 -8.26 2.87 4.49
CA GLU A 144 -7.62 4.19 4.40
C GLU A 144 -6.70 4.28 3.19
N MET A 145 -6.71 5.43 2.55
CA MET A 145 -5.76 5.80 1.51
C MET A 145 -5.22 7.21 1.73
N LEU A 146 -4.12 7.52 1.09
CA LEU A 146 -3.43 8.80 1.18
C LEU A 146 -3.07 9.31 -0.22
N PHE A 147 -3.36 10.57 -0.50
CA PHE A 147 -2.82 11.27 -1.67
C PHE A 147 -1.41 11.77 -1.38
N THR A 148 -0.49 11.54 -2.31
CA THR A 148 0.91 11.98 -2.26
C THR A 148 1.15 13.07 -3.31
N HIS A 149 2.37 13.52 -3.49
CA HIS A 149 2.75 14.47 -4.54
C HIS A 149 2.90 13.84 -5.94
N PHE A 150 2.75 12.52 -6.07
CA PHE A 150 2.92 11.80 -7.33
C PHE A 150 1.85 10.76 -7.58
N GLY A 151 0.87 10.64 -6.69
CA GLY A 151 -0.18 9.65 -6.80
C GLY A 151 -0.79 9.25 -5.47
N VAL A 152 -1.02 7.97 -5.28
CA VAL A 152 -1.77 7.45 -4.13
C VAL A 152 -1.00 6.39 -3.34
N SER A 153 -1.22 6.37 -2.03
CA SER A 153 -0.61 5.48 -1.05
C SER A 153 -1.61 5.12 0.06
N GLY A 154 -1.12 4.65 1.17
CA GLY A 154 -1.94 4.26 2.33
C GLY A 154 -2.24 2.76 2.36
N PRO A 155 -2.79 2.23 3.47
CA PRO A 155 -2.88 0.79 3.70
C PRO A 155 -3.57 0.00 2.59
N THR A 156 -4.72 0.47 2.08
CA THR A 156 -5.46 -0.21 1.01
C THR A 156 -4.69 -0.21 -0.31
N VAL A 157 -4.04 0.92 -0.66
CA VAL A 157 -3.25 1.07 -1.88
C VAL A 157 -1.99 0.23 -1.83
N LEU A 158 -1.28 0.22 -0.70
CA LEU A 158 -0.09 -0.62 -0.51
C LEU A 158 -0.44 -2.11 -0.63
N SER A 159 -1.56 -2.55 -0.05
CA SER A 159 -2.04 -3.92 -0.23
C SER A 159 -2.38 -4.22 -1.69
N ALA A 160 -3.11 -3.31 -2.36
CA ALA A 160 -3.48 -3.44 -3.77
C ALA A 160 -2.26 -3.61 -4.69
N SER A 161 -1.13 -2.95 -4.38
CA SER A 161 0.08 -3.02 -5.22
C SER A 161 0.62 -4.43 -5.36
N SER A 162 0.48 -5.28 -4.35
CA SER A 162 0.92 -6.69 -4.40
C SER A 162 0.12 -7.51 -5.43
N TYR A 163 -1.15 -7.18 -5.64
CA TYR A 163 -2.01 -7.84 -6.63
C TYR A 163 -1.82 -7.26 -8.03
N ALA A 164 -1.60 -5.96 -8.11
CA ALA A 164 -1.47 -5.22 -9.37
C ALA A 164 -0.09 -5.36 -10.03
N ALA A 165 0.97 -5.66 -9.29
CA ALA A 165 2.37 -5.57 -9.72
C ALA A 165 2.68 -6.32 -11.03
N LYS A 166 2.11 -7.50 -11.24
CA LYS A 166 2.33 -8.30 -12.46
C LYS A 166 1.67 -7.69 -13.69
N ILE A 167 0.53 -7.01 -13.50
CA ILE A 167 -0.30 -6.47 -14.59
C ILE A 167 0.17 -5.07 -14.96
N ILE A 168 0.35 -4.19 -13.96
CA ILE A 168 0.69 -2.78 -14.16
C ILE A 168 2.03 -2.58 -14.88
N LYS A 169 2.94 -3.56 -14.81
CA LYS A 169 4.19 -3.56 -15.57
C LYS A 169 3.95 -3.50 -17.09
N ASN A 170 2.86 -4.07 -17.57
CA ASN A 170 2.57 -4.22 -19.00
C ASN A 170 1.53 -3.20 -19.49
N ARG A 171 0.64 -2.74 -18.62
CA ARG A 171 -0.43 -1.79 -18.98
C ARG A 171 -0.95 -1.03 -17.74
N PRO A 172 -1.47 0.19 -17.92
CA PRO A 172 -2.10 0.92 -16.84
C PRO A 172 -3.35 0.19 -16.35
N LEU A 173 -3.65 0.35 -15.06
CA LEU A 173 -4.86 -0.13 -14.42
C LEU A 173 -5.73 1.06 -14.02
N LYS A 174 -7.02 0.84 -13.89
CA LYS A 174 -7.96 1.85 -13.42
C LYS A 174 -8.15 1.70 -11.90
N LEU A 175 -7.88 2.79 -11.15
CA LEU A 175 -8.19 2.88 -9.74
C LEU A 175 -9.49 3.67 -9.56
N VAL A 176 -10.43 3.12 -8.78
CA VAL A 176 -11.72 3.73 -8.46
C VAL A 176 -11.83 3.86 -6.94
N ILE A 177 -12.24 5.05 -6.49
CA ILE A 177 -12.45 5.36 -5.07
C ILE A 177 -13.94 5.60 -4.84
N ASP A 178 -14.58 4.76 -4.02
CA ASP A 178 -15.90 5.07 -3.46
C ASP A 178 -15.70 5.84 -2.14
N LEU A 179 -16.06 7.11 -2.16
CA LEU A 179 -15.88 8.02 -1.02
C LEU A 179 -16.93 7.79 0.08
N LYS A 180 -18.03 7.10 -0.21
CA LYS A 180 -19.15 6.84 0.72
C LYS A 180 -19.66 5.41 0.60
N PRO A 181 -18.81 4.39 0.89
CA PRO A 181 -19.17 2.99 0.68
C PRO A 181 -20.32 2.48 1.56
N ALA A 182 -20.61 3.17 2.66
CA ALA A 182 -21.74 2.83 3.53
C ALA A 182 -23.12 3.22 2.96
N LEU A 183 -23.16 4.02 1.89
CA LEU A 183 -24.37 4.48 1.23
C LEU A 183 -24.42 3.95 -0.20
N ASP A 184 -25.55 3.40 -0.63
CA ASP A 184 -25.80 3.18 -2.04
C ASP A 184 -26.09 4.51 -2.78
N GLU A 185 -26.26 4.47 -4.10
CA GLU A 185 -26.49 5.67 -4.89
C GLU A 185 -27.79 6.40 -4.50
N GLN A 186 -28.83 5.66 -4.18
CA GLN A 186 -30.12 6.25 -3.76
C GLN A 186 -30.00 6.92 -2.38
N GLN A 187 -29.43 6.24 -1.41
CA GLN A 187 -29.20 6.77 -0.07
C GLN A 187 -28.27 7.99 -0.09
N LEU A 188 -27.27 7.99 -0.97
CA LEU A 188 -26.39 9.14 -1.16
C LEU A 188 -27.11 10.31 -1.80
N ASP A 189 -27.98 10.09 -2.80
CA ASP A 189 -28.82 11.12 -3.39
C ASP A 189 -29.76 11.75 -2.36
N GLU A 190 -30.43 10.94 -1.54
CA GLU A 190 -31.29 11.40 -0.46
C GLU A 190 -30.51 12.22 0.59
N ARG A 191 -29.29 11.82 0.89
CA ARG A 191 -28.38 12.55 1.78
C ARG A 191 -28.00 13.90 1.20
N ILE A 192 -27.64 13.96 -0.08
CA ILE A 192 -27.29 15.20 -0.77
C ILE A 192 -28.50 16.13 -0.81
N LEU A 193 -29.72 15.62 -1.08
CA LEU A 193 -30.94 16.42 -1.06
C LEU A 193 -31.16 17.06 0.31
N ARG A 194 -30.99 16.34 1.40
CA ARG A 194 -31.14 16.91 2.76
C ARG A 194 -30.11 18.00 3.03
N ASP A 195 -28.87 17.78 2.65
CA ASP A 195 -27.79 18.76 2.84
C ASP A 195 -28.05 20.02 1.97
N PHE A 196 -28.59 19.85 0.77
CA PHE A 196 -28.95 20.92 -0.14
C PHE A 196 -30.15 21.75 0.36
N GLU A 197 -31.17 21.13 0.94
CA GLU A 197 -32.29 21.84 1.54
C GLU A 197 -31.83 22.74 2.69
N GLU A 198 -30.90 22.28 3.51
CA GLU A 198 -30.31 23.07 4.59
C GLU A 198 -29.48 24.25 4.04
N PHE A 199 -28.83 24.07 2.89
CA PHE A 199 -27.91 25.04 2.31
C PHE A 199 -28.47 25.75 1.06
N LYS A 200 -29.78 25.74 0.84
CA LYS A 200 -30.43 26.18 -0.40
C LYS A 200 -30.04 27.58 -0.91
N ASN A 201 -29.62 28.47 -0.03
CA ASN A 201 -29.17 29.82 -0.38
C ASN A 201 -27.66 29.92 -0.67
N LYS A 202 -26.88 28.85 -0.43
CA LYS A 202 -25.47 28.84 -0.73
C LYS A 202 -25.21 28.56 -2.23
N SER A 203 -24.01 28.85 -2.69
CA SER A 203 -23.49 28.36 -3.95
C SER A 203 -22.99 26.90 -3.80
N PHE A 204 -22.99 26.17 -4.89
CA PHE A 204 -22.61 24.76 -4.94
C PHE A 204 -21.24 24.49 -4.29
N LYS A 205 -20.22 25.28 -4.63
CA LYS A 205 -18.86 25.15 -4.06
C LYS A 205 -18.82 25.22 -2.51
N ASN A 206 -19.83 25.82 -1.88
CA ASN A 206 -19.91 26.05 -0.43
C ASN A 206 -20.93 25.13 0.25
N SER A 207 -21.41 24.08 -0.40
CA SER A 207 -22.51 23.23 0.08
C SER A 207 -22.07 21.81 0.46
N LEU A 208 -20.82 21.43 0.17
CA LEU A 208 -20.34 20.07 0.32
C LEU A 208 -19.56 19.81 1.63
N ASP A 209 -19.46 20.81 2.52
CA ASP A 209 -18.66 20.72 3.76
C ASP A 209 -19.08 19.58 4.71
N LYS A 210 -20.38 19.23 4.74
CA LYS A 210 -20.89 18.12 5.55
C LYS A 210 -20.66 16.75 4.92
N LEU A 211 -20.37 16.72 3.62
CA LEU A 211 -20.28 15.51 2.83
C LEU A 211 -18.82 15.10 2.61
N LEU A 212 -17.93 16.05 2.34
CA LEU A 212 -16.56 15.81 1.89
C LEU A 212 -15.53 16.58 2.73
N PRO A 213 -14.29 16.07 2.83
CA PRO A 213 -13.18 16.85 3.38
C PRO A 213 -12.97 18.15 2.61
N LYS A 214 -12.72 19.25 3.31
CA LYS A 214 -12.57 20.58 2.70
C LYS A 214 -11.60 20.61 1.52
N LYS A 215 -10.47 19.91 1.63
CA LYS A 215 -9.45 19.87 0.57
C LYS A 215 -9.93 19.14 -0.69
N LEU A 216 -10.88 18.21 -0.58
CA LEU A 216 -11.43 17.46 -1.70
C LEU A 216 -12.54 18.24 -2.46
N ILE A 217 -13.20 19.19 -1.79
CA ILE A 217 -14.34 19.91 -2.37
C ILE A 217 -14.02 20.60 -3.69
N PRO A 218 -12.94 21.40 -3.83
CA PRO A 218 -12.61 22.04 -5.09
C PRO A 218 -12.46 21.07 -6.26
N VAL A 219 -11.80 19.94 -6.02
CA VAL A 219 -11.61 18.89 -7.03
C VAL A 219 -12.94 18.26 -7.44
N ILE A 220 -13.80 17.93 -6.49
CA ILE A 220 -15.13 17.38 -6.81
C ILE A 220 -16.00 18.40 -7.54
N VAL A 221 -15.94 19.66 -7.18
CA VAL A 221 -16.66 20.74 -7.88
C VAL A 221 -16.20 20.82 -9.34
N GLU A 222 -14.89 20.82 -9.58
CA GLU A 222 -14.33 20.85 -10.94
C GLU A 222 -14.72 19.61 -11.75
N LEU A 223 -14.53 18.42 -11.20
CA LEU A 223 -14.83 17.15 -11.87
C LEU A 223 -16.32 16.93 -12.12
N SER A 224 -17.20 17.49 -11.28
CA SER A 224 -18.65 17.40 -11.46
C SER A 224 -19.17 18.17 -12.68
N LYS A 225 -18.39 19.15 -13.17
CA LYS A 225 -18.77 20.08 -14.23
C LYS A 225 -20.04 20.92 -13.91
N ILE A 226 -20.42 21.00 -12.64
CA ILE A 226 -21.47 21.87 -12.16
C ILE A 226 -20.86 23.26 -11.92
N GLU A 227 -21.54 24.31 -12.37
CA GLU A 227 -21.07 25.68 -12.17
C GLU A 227 -20.85 25.98 -10.67
N PRO A 228 -19.63 26.38 -10.24
CA PRO A 228 -19.29 26.52 -8.83
C PRO A 228 -20.18 27.54 -8.07
N ASP A 229 -20.60 28.60 -8.72
CA ASP A 229 -21.42 29.65 -8.13
C ASP A 229 -22.93 29.45 -8.32
N LYS A 230 -23.33 28.36 -8.98
CA LYS A 230 -24.74 27.99 -9.15
C LYS A 230 -25.42 27.84 -7.78
N LYS A 231 -26.59 28.40 -7.64
CA LYS A 231 -27.34 28.26 -6.40
C LYS A 231 -27.86 26.84 -6.24
N ILE A 232 -27.89 26.36 -4.99
CA ILE A 232 -28.28 24.98 -4.69
C ILE A 232 -29.68 24.64 -5.18
N HIS A 233 -30.64 25.59 -5.09
CA HIS A 233 -32.01 25.39 -5.55
C HIS A 233 -32.14 25.30 -7.10
N ASP A 234 -31.10 25.71 -7.84
CA ASP A 234 -31.06 25.62 -9.31
C ASP A 234 -30.37 24.32 -9.80
N ILE A 235 -29.79 23.50 -8.87
CA ILE A 235 -29.15 22.26 -9.25
C ILE A 235 -30.20 21.25 -9.67
N THR A 236 -30.10 20.80 -10.91
CA THR A 236 -31.00 19.82 -11.52
C THR A 236 -30.81 18.42 -10.93
N LYS A 237 -31.81 17.56 -11.08
CA LYS A 237 -31.70 16.14 -10.73
C LYS A 237 -30.55 15.46 -11.47
N GLN A 238 -30.33 15.81 -12.74
CA GLN A 238 -29.26 15.20 -13.54
C GLN A 238 -27.87 15.60 -13.04
N GLU A 239 -27.65 16.86 -12.69
CA GLU A 239 -26.38 17.33 -12.09
C GLU A 239 -26.13 16.65 -10.75
N ARG A 240 -27.16 16.53 -9.92
CA ARG A 240 -27.07 15.84 -8.63
C ARG A 240 -26.71 14.36 -8.81
N MET A 241 -27.33 13.65 -9.77
CA MET A 241 -26.98 12.26 -10.07
C MET A 241 -25.56 12.13 -10.63
N THR A 242 -25.06 13.12 -11.36
CA THR A 242 -23.66 13.18 -11.79
C THR A 242 -22.72 13.29 -10.59
N LEU A 243 -23.06 14.14 -9.62
CA LEU A 243 -22.31 14.27 -8.36
C LEU A 243 -22.32 12.97 -7.56
N VAL A 244 -23.48 12.29 -7.44
CA VAL A 244 -23.61 10.98 -6.78
C VAL A 244 -22.65 9.97 -7.42
N LYS A 245 -22.69 9.83 -8.74
CA LYS A 245 -21.82 8.90 -9.48
C LYS A 245 -20.36 9.23 -9.31
N LEU A 246 -19.99 10.51 -9.32
CA LEU A 246 -18.61 10.95 -9.09
C LEU A 246 -18.11 10.59 -7.69
N ILE A 247 -18.93 10.78 -6.65
CA ILE A 247 -18.59 10.43 -5.26
C ILE A 247 -18.46 8.91 -5.09
N LYS A 248 -19.27 8.13 -5.79
CA LYS A 248 -19.22 6.67 -5.76
C LYS A 248 -18.10 6.08 -6.61
N ASN A 249 -17.63 6.79 -7.63
CA ASN A 249 -16.69 6.28 -8.63
C ASN A 249 -15.66 7.37 -9.01
N LEU A 250 -14.96 7.93 -8.03
CA LEU A 250 -13.88 8.88 -8.29
C LEU A 250 -12.70 8.14 -8.94
N THR A 251 -12.28 8.60 -10.14
CA THR A 251 -11.22 7.96 -10.96
C THR A 251 -10.27 9.00 -11.50
#